data_9f356f3075c1edc3b69a752711cff3a7
#
_entry.id   9f356f3075c1edc3b69a752711cff3a7
#
_cell.length_a   1.000
_cell.length_b   1.000
_cell.length_c   1.000
_cell.angle_alpha   90.00
_cell.angle_beta   90.00
_cell.angle_gamma   90.00
#
_symmetry.space_group_name_H-M   'P 1'
#
loop_
_entity.id
_entity.type
_entity.pdbx_description
1 polymer ?
#
loop_
_entity_poly.entity_id
_entity_poly.type
_entity_poly.pdbx_seq_one_letter_code
_entity_poly.pdbx_strand_id
1 'polypeptide(L)'
;MAACEGSASVNPNCEVVRGQTFEVGPRYTNLSYMGEGAYGMVVSAYDNLTKTKVAIKKISPFEHQTYSQRTLREIKILTRFKHENIIDIRDILRAPTIDQMKDVYIVQCLMETDLYKLLKTQAISNDHICYFLYQILRGLKYIHSANVLHRDLKPSNLLLNTTCDLKICDFGLARVADPEHNHAGFLTEYVATRWYRAPEIMLNSKGYTKSIDIWSVGCILAEMLSRRAIFPGKHYLDQLNHILGVLGSPSPEDLECIINEKARNYLQSLPYKPKVPWTSLFPNADPRALDLLDKMLTFNPNKRIVVEDALAHPYLEQYYDPADEPVAEEPFKFDMELDDLPKEVLKQYIFEETLLFQKNHQDNAM
;
A
#
# COMPACT_ATOMS: atom_id res chain seq x y z
N MET A 1 21.99 49.39 30.62
CA MET A 1 21.35 49.00 29.32
C MET A 1 21.04 47.53 29.46
N ALA A 2 19.79 47.22 29.74
CA ALA A 2 19.31 45.86 29.85
C ALA A 2 18.77 45.46 28.47
N ALA A 3 19.37 44.44 27.91
CA ALA A 3 18.87 43.83 26.69
C ALA A 3 17.62 43.01 27.03
N CYS A 4 16.48 43.42 26.48
CA CYS A 4 15.27 42.62 26.46
C CYS A 4 15.48 41.45 25.49
N GLU A 5 15.77 40.26 26.02
CA GLU A 5 15.61 39.04 25.31
C GLU A 5 14.10 38.81 25.07
N GLY A 6 13.69 38.97 23.81
CA GLY A 6 12.34 38.64 23.40
C GLY A 6 12.14 37.12 23.48
N SER A 7 11.42 36.68 24.50
CA SER A 7 10.90 35.33 24.55
C SER A 7 9.98 35.12 23.35
N ALA A 8 10.43 34.36 22.33
CA ALA A 8 9.56 33.88 21.28
C ALA A 8 8.39 33.15 21.96
N SER A 9 7.15 33.68 21.81
CA SER A 9 5.95 33.04 22.32
C SER A 9 5.83 31.66 21.70
N VAL A 10 6.06 30.63 22.50
CA VAL A 10 5.83 29.24 22.08
C VAL A 10 4.33 29.12 21.79
N ASN A 11 3.98 28.82 20.54
CA ASN A 11 2.60 28.56 20.18
C ASN A 11 2.12 27.31 20.94
N PRO A 12 1.11 27.43 21.84
CA PRO A 12 0.70 26.31 22.68
C PRO A 12 0.08 25.14 21.89
N ASN A 13 -0.24 25.36 20.61
CA ASN A 13 -0.81 24.33 19.73
C ASN A 13 0.24 23.59 18.88
N CYS A 14 1.52 23.87 19.11
CA CYS A 14 2.62 23.27 18.36
C CYS A 14 3.52 22.44 19.29
N GLU A 15 3.95 21.29 18.79
CA GLU A 15 5.03 20.51 19.39
C GLU A 15 6.12 20.28 18.33
N VAL A 16 7.37 20.22 18.74
CA VAL A 16 8.52 19.96 17.87
C VAL A 16 9.03 18.55 18.12
N VAL A 17 9.08 17.74 17.06
CA VAL A 17 9.60 16.38 17.08
C VAL A 17 10.73 16.28 16.07
N ARG A 18 11.95 15.99 16.54
CA ARG A 18 13.16 15.88 15.71
C ARG A 18 13.34 17.06 14.73
N GLY A 19 13.12 18.29 15.24
CA GLY A 19 13.25 19.50 14.42
C GLY A 19 12.07 19.83 13.50
N GLN A 20 11.04 18.98 13.47
CA GLN A 20 9.80 19.23 12.72
C GLN A 20 8.71 19.76 13.61
N THR A 21 8.06 20.84 13.21
CA THR A 21 6.95 21.45 13.94
C THR A 21 5.63 20.79 13.53
N PHE A 22 4.88 20.34 14.53
CA PHE A 22 3.52 19.78 14.36
C PHE A 22 2.49 20.72 14.96
N GLU A 23 1.66 21.32 14.14
CA GLU A 23 0.56 22.20 14.52
C GLU A 23 -0.75 21.42 14.64
N VAL A 24 -0.84 20.59 15.66
CA VAL A 24 -1.95 19.63 15.84
C VAL A 24 -2.73 19.82 17.15
N GLY A 25 -2.28 20.74 18.00
CA GLY A 25 -2.96 21.07 19.26
C GLY A 25 -4.22 21.93 19.08
N PRO A 26 -5.01 22.07 20.12
CA PRO A 26 -4.85 21.47 21.46
C PRO A 26 -5.32 20.02 21.57
N ARG A 27 -6.02 19.49 20.56
CA ARG A 27 -6.63 18.15 20.63
C ARG A 27 -5.58 17.04 20.76
N TYR A 28 -4.50 17.12 19.97
CA TYR A 28 -3.46 16.08 19.92
C TYR A 28 -2.21 16.56 20.64
N THR A 29 -1.78 15.80 21.64
CA THR A 29 -0.64 16.12 22.52
C THR A 29 0.26 14.91 22.73
N ASN A 30 1.39 15.11 23.42
CA ASN A 30 2.37 14.06 23.75
C ASN A 30 2.89 13.32 22.51
N LEU A 31 3.39 14.11 21.54
CA LEU A 31 3.91 13.58 20.29
C LEU A 31 5.23 12.83 20.51
N SER A 32 5.34 11.66 19.89
CA SER A 32 6.54 10.83 19.93
C SER A 32 6.86 10.31 18.53
N TYR A 33 8.12 10.39 18.14
CA TYR A 33 8.58 9.93 16.83
C TYR A 33 8.31 8.43 16.63
N MET A 34 7.76 8.08 15.47
CA MET A 34 7.55 6.69 15.06
C MET A 34 8.39 6.30 13.84
N GLY A 35 8.53 7.19 12.87
CA GLY A 35 9.25 6.91 11.63
C GLY A 35 9.10 8.01 10.59
N GLU A 36 9.72 7.78 9.45
CA GLU A 36 9.59 8.62 8.26
C GLU A 36 8.74 7.90 7.23
N GLY A 37 7.68 8.57 6.74
CA GLY A 37 6.95 8.15 5.56
C GLY A 37 7.61 8.70 4.28
N ALA A 38 7.07 8.34 3.12
CA ALA A 38 7.59 8.78 1.82
C ALA A 38 7.57 10.31 1.66
N TYR A 39 6.67 11.00 2.34
CA TYR A 39 6.45 12.45 2.19
C TYR A 39 6.50 13.25 3.49
N GLY A 40 6.85 12.62 4.59
CA GLY A 40 6.92 13.29 5.87
C GLY A 40 7.06 12.35 7.07
N MET A 41 7.04 12.96 8.23
CA MET A 41 7.26 12.28 9.51
C MET A 41 5.95 11.72 10.07
N VAL A 42 6.02 10.54 10.70
CA VAL A 42 4.93 9.92 11.43
C VAL A 42 5.25 9.96 12.92
N VAL A 43 4.28 10.40 13.72
CA VAL A 43 4.37 10.45 15.18
C VAL A 43 3.18 9.74 15.81
N SER A 44 3.36 9.21 17.02
CA SER A 44 2.24 8.87 17.90
C SER A 44 1.81 10.09 18.66
N ALA A 45 0.54 10.20 18.98
CA ALA A 45 -0.01 11.28 19.77
C ALA A 45 -1.15 10.78 20.65
N TYR A 46 -1.51 11.58 21.65
CA TYR A 46 -2.69 11.35 22.47
C TYR A 46 -3.83 12.25 22.01
N ASP A 47 -4.95 11.64 21.65
CA ASP A 47 -6.18 12.37 21.32
C ASP A 47 -6.96 12.68 22.59
N ASN A 48 -6.97 13.94 22.99
CA ASN A 48 -7.63 14.39 24.21
C ASN A 48 -9.17 14.34 24.14
N LEU A 49 -9.73 14.25 22.93
CA LEU A 49 -11.17 14.12 22.75
C LEU A 49 -11.63 12.67 22.95
N THR A 50 -11.02 11.73 22.26
CA THR A 50 -11.38 10.30 22.32
C THR A 50 -10.69 9.53 23.44
N LYS A 51 -9.71 10.16 24.11
CA LYS A 51 -8.90 9.54 25.17
C LYS A 51 -8.12 8.29 24.70
N THR A 52 -7.70 8.29 23.45
CA THR A 52 -6.94 7.18 22.83
C THR A 52 -5.65 7.69 22.20
N LYS A 53 -4.70 6.76 21.99
CA LYS A 53 -3.50 7.05 21.19
C LYS A 53 -3.83 6.92 19.71
N VAL A 54 -3.22 7.79 18.91
CA VAL A 54 -3.37 7.85 17.46
C VAL A 54 -1.99 7.98 16.80
N ALA A 55 -1.94 7.75 15.49
CA ALA A 55 -0.80 8.09 14.65
C ALA A 55 -1.13 9.34 13.84
N ILE A 56 -0.17 10.25 13.70
CA ILE A 56 -0.30 11.46 12.88
C ILE A 56 0.82 11.48 11.85
N LYS A 57 0.44 11.53 10.58
CA LYS A 57 1.36 11.67 9.46
C LYS A 57 1.35 13.12 8.98
N LYS A 58 2.50 13.81 9.09
CA LYS A 58 2.68 15.14 8.52
C LYS A 58 3.15 15.01 7.08
N ILE A 59 2.43 15.61 6.13
CA ILE A 59 2.74 15.58 4.71
C ILE A 59 2.93 17.02 4.23
N SER A 60 4.01 17.28 3.47
CA SER A 60 4.30 18.55 2.83
C SER A 60 4.43 18.36 1.32
N PRO A 61 3.28 18.16 0.59
CA PRO A 61 3.34 17.63 -0.77
C PRO A 61 3.34 18.71 -1.86
N PHE A 62 3.11 19.98 -1.53
CA PHE A 62 2.69 20.98 -2.51
C PHE A 62 3.79 21.52 -3.42
N GLU A 63 5.05 21.30 -3.11
CA GLU A 63 6.17 21.71 -3.95
C GLU A 63 6.38 20.80 -5.18
N HIS A 64 5.84 19.59 -5.15
CA HIS A 64 5.98 18.57 -6.20
C HIS A 64 4.63 18.04 -6.66
N GLN A 65 4.41 18.06 -7.98
CA GLN A 65 3.20 17.54 -8.61
C GLN A 65 2.95 16.08 -8.23
N THR A 66 3.98 15.23 -8.29
CA THR A 66 3.88 13.80 -7.97
C THR A 66 3.44 13.56 -6.52
N TYR A 67 3.97 14.31 -5.56
CA TYR A 67 3.58 14.17 -4.16
C TYR A 67 2.15 14.63 -3.91
N SER A 68 1.74 15.72 -4.57
CA SER A 68 0.36 16.22 -4.52
C SER A 68 -0.62 15.21 -5.11
N GLN A 69 -0.30 14.58 -6.22
CA GLN A 69 -1.13 13.52 -6.83
C GLN A 69 -1.34 12.36 -5.88
N ARG A 70 -0.26 11.85 -5.30
CA ARG A 70 -0.31 10.71 -4.38
C ARG A 70 -1.09 11.03 -3.11
N THR A 71 -0.91 12.23 -2.58
CA THR A 71 -1.65 12.69 -1.40
C THR A 71 -3.14 12.80 -1.69
N LEU A 72 -3.51 13.36 -2.81
CA LEU A 72 -4.92 13.49 -3.21
C LEU A 72 -5.58 12.12 -3.41
N ARG A 73 -4.91 11.19 -4.07
CA ARG A 73 -5.42 9.82 -4.24
C ARG A 73 -5.62 9.12 -2.92
N GLU A 74 -4.64 9.18 -2.05
CA GLU A 74 -4.73 8.54 -0.72
C GLU A 74 -5.91 9.10 0.07
N ILE A 75 -6.07 10.41 0.12
CA ILE A 75 -7.18 11.03 0.84
C ILE A 75 -8.52 10.62 0.21
N LYS A 76 -8.67 10.70 -1.11
CA LYS A 76 -9.92 10.33 -1.80
C LYS A 76 -10.31 8.87 -1.55
N ILE A 77 -9.37 7.97 -1.62
CA ILE A 77 -9.61 6.53 -1.45
C ILE A 77 -9.91 6.21 0.01
N LEU A 78 -9.05 6.63 0.94
CA LEU A 78 -9.18 6.28 2.35
C LEU A 78 -10.37 6.95 3.05
N THR A 79 -10.86 8.07 2.55
CA THR A 79 -12.08 8.68 3.08
C THR A 79 -13.34 7.90 2.70
N ARG A 80 -13.31 7.14 1.60
CA ARG A 80 -14.42 6.30 1.14
C ARG A 80 -14.33 4.85 1.62
N PHE A 81 -13.11 4.33 1.80
CA PHE A 81 -12.93 2.95 2.23
C PHE A 81 -13.18 2.81 3.73
N LYS A 82 -14.04 1.84 4.09
CA LYS A 82 -14.34 1.47 5.48
C LYS A 82 -14.24 -0.03 5.63
N HIS A 83 -13.10 -0.50 6.12
CA HIS A 83 -12.83 -1.92 6.29
C HIS A 83 -11.81 -2.14 7.41
N GLU A 84 -12.00 -3.21 8.19
CA GLU A 84 -11.13 -3.53 9.34
C GLU A 84 -9.66 -3.75 8.96
N ASN A 85 -9.39 -4.24 7.75
CA ASN A 85 -8.05 -4.53 7.28
C ASN A 85 -7.46 -3.45 6.35
N ILE A 86 -8.06 -2.26 6.34
CA ILE A 86 -7.58 -1.08 5.63
C ILE A 86 -7.44 0.06 6.63
N ILE A 87 -6.29 0.77 6.57
CA ILE A 87 -6.07 1.91 7.46
C ILE A 87 -7.17 2.96 7.28
N ASP A 88 -7.66 3.50 8.39
CA ASP A 88 -8.68 4.55 8.39
C ASP A 88 -8.05 5.95 8.37
N ILE A 89 -8.86 6.95 8.03
CA ILE A 89 -8.57 8.34 8.33
C ILE A 89 -9.57 8.79 9.41
N ARG A 90 -9.05 9.12 10.59
CA ARG A 90 -9.85 9.59 11.72
C ARG A 90 -10.06 11.10 11.72
N ASP A 91 -9.05 11.82 11.25
CA ASP A 91 -9.10 13.28 11.18
C ASP A 91 -8.10 13.78 10.14
N ILE A 92 -8.33 14.97 9.61
CA ILE A 92 -7.40 15.66 8.71
C ILE A 92 -7.28 17.11 9.22
N LEU A 93 -6.06 17.52 9.52
CA LEU A 93 -5.74 18.85 9.98
C LEU A 93 -4.94 19.62 8.93
N ARG A 94 -5.26 20.89 8.79
CA ARG A 94 -4.53 21.82 7.93
C ARG A 94 -4.83 23.26 8.34
N ALA A 95 -4.09 24.22 7.77
CA ALA A 95 -4.35 25.63 8.00
C ALA A 95 -5.76 26.04 7.52
N PRO A 96 -6.34 27.12 8.08
CA PRO A 96 -7.73 27.54 7.77
C PRO A 96 -7.95 27.95 6.32
N THR A 97 -6.92 28.46 5.64
CA THR A 97 -6.99 28.93 4.25
C THR A 97 -6.00 28.20 3.38
N ILE A 98 -6.31 28.13 2.08
CA ILE A 98 -5.43 27.48 1.10
C ILE A 98 -4.05 28.15 0.99
N ASP A 99 -4.00 29.47 1.13
CA ASP A 99 -2.74 30.23 1.07
C ASP A 99 -1.80 29.93 2.25
N GLN A 100 -2.38 29.65 3.41
CA GLN A 100 -1.65 29.29 4.62
C GLN A 100 -1.33 27.79 4.71
N MET A 101 -2.00 26.96 3.90
CA MET A 101 -1.83 25.51 3.91
C MET A 101 -0.50 25.12 3.26
N LYS A 102 0.47 24.76 4.08
CA LYS A 102 1.78 24.20 3.65
C LYS A 102 1.89 22.72 3.94
N ASP A 103 1.20 22.27 4.97
CA ASP A 103 1.22 20.91 5.47
C ASP A 103 -0.20 20.38 5.64
N VAL A 104 -0.34 19.07 5.50
CA VAL A 104 -1.55 18.32 5.83
C VAL A 104 -1.19 17.27 6.86
N TYR A 105 -1.98 17.16 7.90
CA TYR A 105 -1.82 16.15 8.96
C TYR A 105 -2.94 15.14 8.85
N ILE A 106 -2.60 13.87 8.61
CA ILE A 106 -3.56 12.79 8.54
C ILE A 106 -3.49 11.99 9.83
N VAL A 107 -4.60 11.94 10.56
CA VAL A 107 -4.73 11.21 11.82
C VAL A 107 -5.35 9.85 11.53
N GLN A 108 -4.68 8.80 11.97
CA GLN A 108 -5.06 7.40 11.76
C GLN A 108 -5.00 6.63 13.08
N CYS A 109 -5.57 5.42 13.11
CA CYS A 109 -5.38 4.54 14.25
C CYS A 109 -3.89 4.23 14.45
N LEU A 110 -3.48 4.07 15.69
CA LEU A 110 -2.11 3.71 16.00
C LEU A 110 -1.88 2.22 15.73
N MET A 111 -0.91 1.96 14.86
CA MET A 111 -0.38 0.61 14.60
C MET A 111 1.08 0.61 14.99
N GLU A 112 1.49 -0.29 15.88
CA GLU A 112 2.80 -0.23 16.55
C GLU A 112 3.96 -0.57 15.62
N THR A 113 3.72 -1.43 14.61
CA THR A 113 4.77 -1.89 13.71
C THR A 113 4.21 -2.18 12.31
N ASP A 114 5.04 -2.71 11.45
CA ASP A 114 4.67 -3.25 10.14
C ASP A 114 5.32 -4.61 9.90
N LEU A 115 4.87 -5.31 8.88
CA LEU A 115 5.36 -6.66 8.58
C LEU A 115 6.84 -6.67 8.19
N TYR A 116 7.34 -5.62 7.54
CA TYR A 116 8.75 -5.51 7.20
C TYR A 116 9.64 -5.47 8.45
N LYS A 117 9.30 -4.66 9.43
CA LYS A 117 10.00 -4.57 10.72
C LYS A 117 9.89 -5.86 11.51
N LEU A 118 8.71 -6.47 11.53
CA LEU A 118 8.47 -7.73 12.24
C LEU A 118 9.37 -8.84 11.68
N LEU A 119 9.42 -8.99 10.37
CA LEU A 119 10.22 -10.05 9.73
C LEU A 119 11.74 -9.86 9.92
N LYS A 120 12.19 -8.63 10.13
CA LYS A 120 13.60 -8.37 10.48
C LYS A 120 13.98 -8.88 11.88
N THR A 121 13.04 -8.89 12.81
CA THR A 121 13.32 -9.17 14.22
C THR A 121 13.08 -10.62 14.59
N GLN A 122 12.16 -11.31 13.94
CA GLN A 122 11.78 -12.69 14.32
C GLN A 122 11.16 -13.46 13.15
N ALA A 123 11.26 -14.79 13.25
CA ALA A 123 10.46 -15.68 12.43
C ALA A 123 9.03 -15.72 13.00
N ILE A 124 8.06 -15.88 12.10
CA ILE A 124 6.65 -16.02 12.48
C ILE A 124 6.17 -17.44 12.27
N SER A 125 5.29 -17.92 13.14
CA SER A 125 4.75 -19.28 13.07
C SER A 125 3.83 -19.44 11.86
N ASN A 126 3.58 -20.69 11.47
CA ASN A 126 2.62 -20.98 10.41
C ASN A 126 1.23 -20.42 10.71
N ASP A 127 0.79 -20.48 11.97
CA ASP A 127 -0.51 -19.92 12.38
C ASP A 127 -0.57 -18.40 12.17
N HIS A 128 0.50 -17.69 12.48
CA HIS A 128 0.59 -16.26 12.25
C HIS A 128 0.67 -15.92 10.75
N ILE A 129 1.42 -16.69 9.97
CA ILE A 129 1.48 -16.52 8.51
C ILE A 129 0.08 -16.67 7.91
N CYS A 130 -0.64 -17.72 8.29
CA CYS A 130 -2.00 -17.99 7.86
C CYS A 130 -2.94 -16.82 8.22
N TYR A 131 -2.88 -16.33 9.44
CA TYR A 131 -3.72 -15.24 9.92
C TYR A 131 -3.41 -13.92 9.22
N PHE A 132 -2.14 -13.58 9.04
CA PHE A 132 -1.74 -12.38 8.31
C PHE A 132 -2.15 -12.46 6.85
N LEU A 133 -1.92 -13.58 6.19
CA LEU A 133 -2.31 -13.77 4.80
C LEU A 133 -3.83 -13.63 4.61
N TYR A 134 -4.61 -14.23 5.52
CA TYR A 134 -6.06 -14.10 5.51
C TYR A 134 -6.49 -12.63 5.58
N GLN A 135 -5.92 -11.87 6.50
CA GLN A 135 -6.26 -10.45 6.67
C GLN A 135 -5.85 -9.60 5.46
N ILE A 136 -4.69 -9.88 4.86
CA ILE A 136 -4.26 -9.22 3.61
C ILE A 136 -5.29 -9.45 2.51
N LEU A 137 -5.68 -10.70 2.30
CA LEU A 137 -6.63 -11.06 1.25
C LEU A 137 -8.04 -10.56 1.54
N ARG A 138 -8.45 -10.53 2.80
CA ARG A 138 -9.74 -9.96 3.21
C ARG A 138 -9.83 -8.46 2.88
N GLY A 139 -8.79 -7.72 3.20
CA GLY A 139 -8.68 -6.30 2.82
C GLY A 139 -8.61 -6.11 1.31
N LEU A 140 -7.85 -6.94 0.62
CA LEU A 140 -7.70 -6.88 -0.84
C LEU A 140 -9.01 -7.22 -1.57
N LYS A 141 -9.81 -8.14 -1.05
CA LYS A 141 -11.16 -8.41 -1.57
C LYS A 141 -12.00 -7.14 -1.62
N TYR A 142 -11.99 -6.37 -0.53
CA TYR A 142 -12.71 -5.10 -0.47
C TYR A 142 -12.15 -4.09 -1.49
N ILE A 143 -10.83 -3.93 -1.56
CA ILE A 143 -10.17 -3.02 -2.51
C ILE A 143 -10.54 -3.38 -3.96
N HIS A 144 -10.43 -4.65 -4.32
CA HIS A 144 -10.73 -5.13 -5.67
C HIS A 144 -12.23 -5.06 -5.99
N SER A 145 -13.12 -5.25 -5.01
CA SER A 145 -14.55 -5.07 -5.18
C SER A 145 -14.95 -3.64 -5.49
N ALA A 146 -14.16 -2.68 -5.00
CA ALA A 146 -14.30 -1.26 -5.33
C ALA A 146 -13.70 -0.89 -6.71
N ASN A 147 -13.24 -1.87 -7.47
CA ASN A 147 -12.56 -1.70 -8.74
C ASN A 147 -11.25 -0.89 -8.65
N VAL A 148 -10.53 -1.03 -7.55
CA VAL A 148 -9.26 -0.35 -7.29
C VAL A 148 -8.11 -1.37 -7.31
N LEU A 149 -6.99 -0.96 -7.88
CA LEU A 149 -5.70 -1.64 -7.81
C LEU A 149 -4.84 -0.90 -6.78
N HIS A 150 -4.28 -1.62 -5.80
CA HIS A 150 -3.37 -1.00 -4.83
C HIS A 150 -2.03 -0.63 -5.48
N ARG A 151 -1.41 -1.56 -6.20
CA ARG A 151 -0.18 -1.43 -7.00
C ARG A 151 1.12 -1.29 -6.21
N ASP A 152 1.07 -1.24 -4.90
CA ASP A 152 2.28 -1.09 -4.06
C ASP A 152 2.21 -1.95 -2.78
N LEU A 153 1.65 -3.14 -2.89
CA LEU A 153 1.64 -4.09 -1.78
C LEU A 153 3.05 -4.62 -1.53
N LYS A 154 3.51 -4.44 -0.31
CA LYS A 154 4.81 -4.89 0.20
C LYS A 154 4.77 -4.94 1.73
N PRO A 155 5.70 -5.64 2.39
CA PRO A 155 5.65 -5.80 3.84
C PRO A 155 5.59 -4.50 4.65
N SER A 156 6.26 -3.44 4.20
CA SER A 156 6.24 -2.13 4.88
C SER A 156 4.91 -1.39 4.78
N ASN A 157 4.02 -1.79 3.86
CA ASN A 157 2.67 -1.25 3.70
C ASN A 157 1.59 -2.09 4.38
N LEU A 158 1.99 -3.03 5.22
CA LEU A 158 1.11 -3.87 6.04
C LEU A 158 1.38 -3.57 7.51
N LEU A 159 0.52 -2.76 8.09
CA LEU A 159 0.64 -2.31 9.47
C LEU A 159 0.08 -3.35 10.43
N LEU A 160 0.75 -3.52 11.56
CA LEU A 160 0.42 -4.50 12.58
C LEU A 160 0.32 -3.84 13.96
N ASN A 161 -0.62 -4.31 14.76
CA ASN A 161 -0.71 -3.94 16.18
C ASN A 161 -0.30 -5.11 17.09
N THR A 162 -0.35 -4.89 18.40
CA THR A 162 0.05 -5.88 19.41
C THR A 162 -0.85 -7.10 19.47
N THR A 163 -2.06 -7.02 18.93
CA THR A 163 -3.04 -8.13 18.88
C THR A 163 -3.06 -8.82 17.52
N CYS A 164 -2.04 -8.59 16.69
CA CYS A 164 -1.89 -9.18 15.35
C CYS A 164 -2.97 -8.77 14.34
N ASP A 165 -3.66 -7.65 14.58
CA ASP A 165 -4.53 -7.06 13.57
C ASP A 165 -3.68 -6.43 12.48
N LEU A 166 -4.05 -6.65 11.23
CA LEU A 166 -3.33 -6.18 10.07
C LEU A 166 -4.17 -5.17 9.28
N LYS A 167 -3.53 -4.07 8.87
CA LYS A 167 -4.17 -3.05 8.02
C LYS A 167 -3.27 -2.70 6.85
N ILE A 168 -3.85 -2.73 5.65
CA ILE A 168 -3.20 -2.27 4.42
C ILE A 168 -3.18 -0.76 4.41
N CYS A 169 -2.04 -0.16 4.11
CA CYS A 169 -1.86 1.29 4.01
C CYS A 169 -1.17 1.69 2.70
N ASP A 170 -0.98 2.99 2.53
CA ASP A 170 -0.31 3.62 1.39
C ASP A 170 -1.01 3.37 0.05
N PHE A 171 -2.05 4.14 -0.20
CA PHE A 171 -2.83 4.11 -1.46
C PHE A 171 -2.39 5.19 -2.46
N GLY A 172 -1.23 5.80 -2.25
CA GLY A 172 -0.72 6.86 -3.12
C GLY A 172 -0.49 6.45 -4.58
N LEU A 173 -0.29 5.17 -4.83
CA LEU A 173 -0.07 4.60 -6.16
C LEU A 173 -1.28 3.84 -6.70
N ALA A 174 -2.37 3.81 -5.94
CA ALA A 174 -3.59 3.13 -6.35
C ALA A 174 -4.19 3.73 -7.63
N ARG A 175 -4.85 2.89 -8.40
CA ARG A 175 -5.55 3.26 -9.64
C ARG A 175 -6.89 2.55 -9.70
N VAL A 176 -7.84 3.17 -10.40
CA VAL A 176 -9.07 2.49 -10.80
C VAL A 176 -8.72 1.47 -11.88
N ALA A 177 -9.23 0.25 -11.76
CA ALA A 177 -9.04 -0.79 -12.75
C ALA A 177 -9.92 -0.47 -13.97
N ASP A 178 -9.33 0.16 -14.97
CA ASP A 178 -9.99 0.49 -16.23
C ASP A 178 -9.20 -0.15 -17.39
N PRO A 179 -9.73 -1.22 -18.01
CA PRO A 179 -9.06 -1.88 -19.12
C PRO A 179 -9.02 -1.03 -20.40
N GLU A 180 -9.84 0.01 -20.50
CA GLU A 180 -9.91 0.88 -21.68
C GLU A 180 -8.92 2.05 -21.59
N HIS A 181 -8.49 2.46 -20.42
CA HIS A 181 -7.51 3.51 -20.22
C HIS A 181 -6.10 2.95 -20.20
N ASN A 182 -5.38 3.21 -21.29
CA ASN A 182 -3.97 2.88 -21.42
C ASN A 182 -3.12 3.85 -20.57
N HIS A 183 -2.86 3.53 -19.33
CA HIS A 183 -1.93 4.26 -18.46
C HIS A 183 -0.47 3.95 -18.84
N ALA A 184 -0.14 4.07 -20.12
CA ALA A 184 1.14 3.65 -20.68
C ALA A 184 2.36 4.47 -20.23
N GLY A 185 2.13 5.62 -19.58
CA GLY A 185 3.20 6.57 -19.25
C GLY A 185 3.77 6.49 -17.84
N PHE A 186 3.12 5.79 -16.92
CA PHE A 186 3.34 6.00 -15.48
C PHE A 186 4.24 4.99 -14.77
N LEU A 187 4.78 4.04 -15.48
CA LEU A 187 5.69 3.04 -14.89
C LEU A 187 7.14 3.50 -14.83
N THR A 188 7.53 4.45 -15.65
CA THR A 188 8.91 4.91 -15.73
C THR A 188 9.33 5.77 -14.54
N GLU A 189 8.39 6.38 -13.83
CA GLU A 189 8.65 7.19 -12.64
C GLU A 189 8.56 6.39 -11.32
N TYR A 190 8.44 5.09 -11.42
CA TYR A 190 8.17 4.26 -10.27
C TYR A 190 9.42 3.99 -9.46
N VAL A 191 9.61 4.74 -8.38
CA VAL A 191 10.75 4.60 -7.45
C VAL A 191 10.49 3.54 -6.37
N ALA A 192 9.31 2.90 -6.35
CA ALA A 192 9.00 1.87 -5.37
C ALA A 192 9.81 0.58 -5.62
N THR A 193 9.98 -0.21 -4.56
CA THR A 193 10.72 -1.47 -4.59
C THR A 193 10.16 -2.42 -5.65
N ARG A 194 10.96 -2.73 -6.68
CA ARG A 194 10.56 -3.59 -7.79
C ARG A 194 10.35 -5.06 -7.42
N TRP A 195 10.77 -5.47 -6.24
CA TRP A 195 10.78 -6.87 -5.79
C TRP A 195 9.39 -7.52 -5.73
N TYR A 196 8.34 -6.70 -5.64
CA TYR A 196 6.94 -7.13 -5.49
C TYR A 196 6.12 -6.91 -6.76
N ARG A 197 6.75 -6.50 -7.86
CA ARG A 197 6.08 -6.21 -9.12
C ARG A 197 5.86 -7.46 -9.95
N ALA A 198 4.64 -7.62 -10.47
CA ALA A 198 4.28 -8.69 -11.37
C ALA A 198 5.08 -8.62 -12.68
N PRO A 199 5.38 -9.78 -13.30
CA PRO A 199 6.15 -9.82 -14.57
C PRO A 199 5.50 -8.99 -15.68
N GLU A 200 4.17 -9.00 -15.79
CA GLU A 200 3.44 -8.25 -16.81
C GLU A 200 3.64 -6.74 -16.71
N ILE A 201 3.84 -6.21 -15.50
CA ILE A 201 4.18 -4.80 -15.31
C ILE A 201 5.53 -4.46 -15.96
N MET A 202 6.48 -5.37 -15.83
CA MET A 202 7.83 -5.18 -16.35
C MET A 202 7.92 -5.43 -17.86
N LEU A 203 7.05 -6.28 -18.39
CA LEU A 203 7.11 -6.74 -19.78
C LEU A 203 6.06 -6.06 -20.68
N ASN A 204 4.95 -5.62 -20.12
CA ASN A 204 3.86 -4.95 -20.82
C ASN A 204 3.60 -3.59 -20.21
N SER A 205 3.59 -2.56 -21.01
CA SER A 205 3.30 -1.20 -20.56
C SER A 205 1.80 -0.89 -20.45
N LYS A 206 0.90 -1.84 -20.73
CA LYS A 206 -0.55 -1.65 -20.84
C LYS A 206 -1.31 -2.78 -20.18
N GLY A 207 -2.54 -2.52 -19.74
CA GLY A 207 -3.49 -3.55 -19.37
C GLY A 207 -3.31 -4.13 -17.97
N TYR A 208 -3.07 -3.28 -16.97
CA TYR A 208 -3.01 -3.77 -15.59
C TYR A 208 -4.37 -4.24 -15.13
N THR A 209 -4.36 -5.40 -14.50
CA THR A 209 -5.53 -5.98 -13.86
C THR A 209 -5.29 -6.18 -12.37
N LYS A 210 -6.34 -6.57 -11.66
CA LYS A 210 -6.29 -6.92 -10.23
C LYS A 210 -5.23 -8.00 -9.93
N SER A 211 -4.86 -8.81 -10.92
CA SER A 211 -3.86 -9.88 -10.80
C SER A 211 -2.47 -9.38 -10.40
N ILE A 212 -2.13 -8.11 -10.66
CA ILE A 212 -0.84 -7.55 -10.22
C ILE A 212 -0.70 -7.52 -8.70
N ASP A 213 -1.78 -7.25 -8.00
CA ASP A 213 -1.78 -7.23 -6.52
C ASP A 213 -1.65 -8.65 -5.95
N ILE A 214 -2.24 -9.64 -6.59
CA ILE A 214 -2.12 -11.04 -6.18
C ILE A 214 -0.67 -11.53 -6.28
N TRP A 215 0.05 -11.14 -7.33
CA TRP A 215 1.49 -11.42 -7.42
C TRP A 215 2.26 -10.83 -6.22
N SER A 216 2.00 -9.59 -5.90
CA SER A 216 2.62 -8.93 -4.74
C SER A 216 2.34 -9.68 -3.43
N VAL A 217 1.11 -10.13 -3.22
CA VAL A 217 0.73 -10.94 -2.05
C VAL A 217 1.49 -12.27 -2.04
N GLY A 218 1.67 -12.91 -3.19
CA GLY A 218 2.49 -14.11 -3.33
C GLY A 218 3.94 -13.87 -2.90
N CYS A 219 4.53 -12.76 -3.33
CA CYS A 219 5.88 -12.36 -2.87
C CYS A 219 5.95 -12.13 -1.36
N ILE A 220 4.91 -11.55 -0.78
CA ILE A 220 4.80 -11.33 0.67
C ILE A 220 4.68 -12.66 1.42
N LEU A 221 3.87 -13.59 0.92
CA LEU A 221 3.75 -14.94 1.51
C LEU A 221 5.10 -15.65 1.51
N ALA A 222 5.83 -15.63 0.40
CA ALA A 222 7.16 -16.22 0.30
C ALA A 222 8.13 -15.61 1.33
N GLU A 223 8.06 -14.30 1.53
CA GLU A 223 8.91 -13.59 2.50
C GLU A 223 8.52 -13.91 3.96
N MET A 224 7.25 -14.10 4.25
CA MET A 224 6.81 -14.60 5.57
C MET A 224 7.35 -16.01 5.85
N LEU A 225 7.42 -16.87 4.81
CA LEU A 225 7.91 -18.23 4.95
C LEU A 225 9.42 -18.33 5.17
N SER A 226 10.21 -17.42 4.63
CA SER A 226 11.69 -17.51 4.63
C SER A 226 12.40 -16.34 5.29
N ARG A 227 11.70 -15.24 5.58
CA ARG A 227 12.28 -13.97 6.04
C ARG A 227 13.24 -13.32 5.02
N ARG A 228 13.15 -13.70 3.77
CA ARG A 228 13.92 -13.12 2.67
C ARG A 228 12.99 -12.78 1.52
N ALA A 229 13.28 -11.66 0.84
CA ALA A 229 12.61 -11.36 -0.42
C ALA A 229 12.88 -12.49 -1.42
N ILE A 230 11.81 -12.97 -2.07
CA ILE A 230 11.95 -14.08 -3.03
C ILE A 230 12.64 -13.65 -4.33
N PHE A 231 12.39 -12.42 -4.78
CA PHE A 231 12.92 -11.87 -6.02
C PHE A 231 13.64 -10.54 -5.79
N PRO A 232 14.82 -10.53 -5.13
CA PRO A 232 15.52 -9.31 -4.74
C PRO A 232 16.37 -8.73 -5.88
N GLY A 233 15.73 -8.37 -6.98
CA GLY A 233 16.42 -7.82 -8.15
C GLY A 233 17.06 -6.46 -7.88
N LYS A 234 18.26 -6.26 -8.39
CA LYS A 234 19.04 -5.02 -8.25
C LYS A 234 18.67 -4.00 -9.33
N HIS A 235 18.20 -4.47 -10.46
CA HIS A 235 17.71 -3.69 -11.59
C HIS A 235 16.71 -4.52 -12.41
N TYR A 236 16.13 -3.92 -13.45
CA TYR A 236 15.06 -4.52 -14.27
C TYR A 236 15.38 -5.94 -14.77
N LEU A 237 16.52 -6.12 -15.44
CA LEU A 237 16.89 -7.44 -16.00
C LEU A 237 17.19 -8.47 -14.90
N ASP A 238 17.83 -8.04 -13.82
CA ASP A 238 18.10 -8.89 -12.66
C ASP A 238 16.80 -9.36 -11.99
N GLN A 239 15.82 -8.48 -11.91
CA GLN A 239 14.48 -8.82 -11.37
C GLN A 239 13.83 -9.92 -12.20
N LEU A 240 13.82 -9.80 -13.53
CA LEU A 240 13.31 -10.84 -14.42
C LEU A 240 14.08 -12.15 -14.27
N ASN A 241 15.40 -12.08 -14.16
CA ASN A 241 16.24 -13.27 -13.97
C ASN A 241 15.91 -13.99 -12.66
N HIS A 242 15.66 -13.28 -11.58
CA HIS A 242 15.22 -13.89 -10.31
C HIS A 242 13.87 -14.60 -10.48
N ILE A 243 12.91 -13.98 -11.13
CA ILE A 243 11.58 -14.57 -11.37
C ILE A 243 11.70 -15.84 -12.23
N LEU A 244 12.39 -15.76 -13.36
CA LEU A 244 12.56 -16.89 -14.27
C LEU A 244 13.42 -18.00 -13.67
N GLY A 245 14.37 -17.64 -12.79
CA GLY A 245 15.20 -18.60 -12.07
C GLY A 245 14.41 -19.49 -11.11
N VAL A 246 13.25 -19.04 -10.64
CA VAL A 246 12.35 -19.79 -9.76
C VAL A 246 11.22 -20.45 -10.55
N LEU A 247 10.50 -19.67 -11.36
CA LEU A 247 9.33 -20.17 -12.09
C LEU A 247 9.70 -21.02 -13.31
N GLY A 248 10.93 -20.89 -13.78
CA GLY A 248 11.35 -21.51 -15.05
C GLY A 248 10.93 -20.68 -16.26
N SER A 249 11.31 -21.15 -17.44
CA SER A 249 10.96 -20.50 -18.71
C SER A 249 9.45 -20.51 -18.91
N PRO A 250 8.84 -19.39 -19.36
CA PRO A 250 7.42 -19.36 -19.69
C PRO A 250 7.10 -20.33 -20.84
N SER A 251 5.91 -20.94 -20.78
CA SER A 251 5.39 -21.74 -21.89
C SER A 251 5.07 -20.86 -23.11
N PRO A 252 4.95 -21.44 -24.33
CA PRO A 252 4.48 -20.67 -25.48
C PRO A 252 3.14 -19.97 -25.24
N GLU A 253 2.20 -20.62 -24.55
CA GLU A 253 0.92 -20.04 -24.18
C GLU A 253 1.08 -18.83 -23.22
N ASP A 254 1.98 -18.94 -22.24
CA ASP A 254 2.27 -17.85 -21.33
C ASP A 254 2.95 -16.65 -22.02
N LEU A 255 3.71 -16.90 -23.07
CA LEU A 255 4.33 -15.84 -23.87
C LEU A 255 3.29 -15.07 -24.70
N GLU A 256 2.18 -15.70 -25.08
CA GLU A 256 1.10 -15.04 -25.83
C GLU A 256 0.44 -13.91 -25.03
N CYS A 257 0.45 -13.97 -23.70
CA CYS A 257 -0.09 -12.89 -22.86
C CYS A 257 0.78 -11.62 -22.89
N ILE A 258 2.01 -11.68 -23.38
CA ILE A 258 2.92 -10.55 -23.50
C ILE A 258 2.66 -9.84 -24.83
N ILE A 259 2.05 -8.64 -24.75
CA ILE A 259 1.65 -7.87 -25.93
C ILE A 259 2.86 -7.23 -26.61
N ASN A 260 3.87 -6.83 -25.85
CA ASN A 260 5.08 -6.21 -26.39
C ASN A 260 5.96 -7.25 -27.11
N GLU A 261 6.08 -7.12 -28.42
CA GLU A 261 6.85 -8.05 -29.26
C GLU A 261 8.33 -8.11 -28.87
N LYS A 262 8.94 -6.97 -28.55
CA LYS A 262 10.36 -6.93 -28.15
C LYS A 262 10.59 -7.68 -26.83
N ALA A 263 9.71 -7.52 -25.86
CA ALA A 263 9.77 -8.22 -24.59
C ALA A 263 9.58 -9.73 -24.78
N ARG A 264 8.61 -10.14 -25.61
CA ARG A 264 8.36 -11.54 -25.95
C ARG A 264 9.56 -12.17 -26.65
N ASN A 265 10.13 -11.49 -27.64
CA ASN A 265 11.31 -11.97 -28.36
C ASN A 265 12.53 -12.12 -27.44
N TYR A 266 12.70 -11.18 -26.51
CA TYR A 266 13.75 -11.26 -25.50
C TYR A 266 13.61 -12.51 -24.63
N LEU A 267 12.42 -12.79 -24.12
CA LEU A 267 12.17 -13.99 -23.30
C LEU A 267 12.39 -15.29 -24.10
N GLN A 268 11.99 -15.31 -25.37
CA GLN A 268 12.22 -16.46 -26.26
C GLN A 268 13.72 -16.70 -26.55
N SER A 269 14.53 -15.63 -26.51
CA SER A 269 15.98 -15.73 -26.76
C SER A 269 16.77 -16.27 -25.56
N LEU A 270 16.17 -16.31 -24.38
CA LEU A 270 16.84 -16.77 -23.17
C LEU A 270 17.01 -18.30 -23.17
N PRO A 271 18.10 -18.83 -22.59
CA PRO A 271 18.25 -20.26 -22.38
C PRO A 271 17.12 -20.85 -21.56
N TYR A 272 16.70 -22.07 -21.84
CA TYR A 272 15.67 -22.76 -21.06
C TYR A 272 16.11 -22.94 -19.62
N LYS A 273 15.19 -22.62 -18.68
CA LYS A 273 15.35 -22.84 -17.24
C LYS A 273 14.18 -23.70 -16.72
N PRO A 274 14.46 -24.78 -15.97
CA PRO A 274 13.40 -25.55 -15.35
C PRO A 274 12.80 -24.80 -14.16
N LYS A 275 11.53 -25.11 -13.86
CA LYS A 275 10.89 -24.62 -12.62
C LYS A 275 11.56 -25.25 -11.40
N VAL A 276 11.85 -24.41 -10.39
CA VAL A 276 12.36 -24.88 -9.10
C VAL A 276 11.19 -25.30 -8.22
N PRO A 277 11.21 -26.51 -7.63
CA PRO A 277 10.14 -26.92 -6.73
C PRO A 277 10.06 -26.01 -5.49
N TRP A 278 8.86 -25.61 -5.10
CA TRP A 278 8.65 -24.77 -3.91
C TRP A 278 9.17 -25.44 -2.64
N THR A 279 9.10 -26.76 -2.55
CA THR A 279 9.60 -27.53 -1.42
C THR A 279 11.12 -27.44 -1.24
N SER A 280 11.86 -27.21 -2.31
CA SER A 280 13.32 -26.99 -2.20
C SER A 280 13.66 -25.59 -1.71
N LEU A 281 12.83 -24.60 -1.98
CA LEU A 281 12.98 -23.24 -1.49
C LEU A 281 12.46 -23.05 -0.07
N PHE A 282 11.39 -23.75 0.28
CA PHE A 282 10.69 -23.66 1.57
C PHE A 282 10.46 -25.06 2.16
N PRO A 283 11.52 -25.76 2.61
CA PRO A 283 11.41 -27.18 3.01
C PRO A 283 10.55 -27.41 4.25
N ASN A 284 10.38 -26.40 5.09
CA ASN A 284 9.63 -26.51 6.34
C ASN A 284 8.22 -25.89 6.25
N ALA A 285 7.81 -25.42 5.07
CA ALA A 285 6.53 -24.75 4.91
C ALA A 285 5.36 -25.76 4.87
N ASP A 286 4.19 -25.30 5.32
CA ASP A 286 2.95 -26.05 5.14
C ASP A 286 2.70 -26.30 3.64
N PRO A 287 2.47 -27.55 3.21
CA PRO A 287 2.23 -27.85 1.79
C PRO A 287 1.05 -27.09 1.19
N ARG A 288 0.03 -26.78 1.99
CA ARG A 288 -1.12 -25.97 1.55
C ARG A 288 -0.70 -24.53 1.26
N ALA A 289 0.20 -23.96 2.08
CA ALA A 289 0.77 -22.65 1.82
C ALA A 289 1.54 -22.61 0.49
N LEU A 290 2.31 -23.65 0.20
CA LEU A 290 3.05 -23.75 -1.06
C LEU A 290 2.13 -23.92 -2.27
N ASP A 291 1.03 -24.66 -2.14
CA ASP A 291 0.04 -24.76 -3.21
C ASP A 291 -0.61 -23.39 -3.52
N LEU A 292 -0.96 -22.64 -2.49
CA LEU A 292 -1.49 -21.29 -2.67
C LEU A 292 -0.44 -20.33 -3.24
N LEU A 293 0.80 -20.42 -2.77
CA LEU A 293 1.92 -19.64 -3.30
C LEU A 293 2.12 -19.86 -4.79
N ASP A 294 2.07 -21.11 -5.24
CA ASP A 294 2.18 -21.48 -6.67
C ASP A 294 1.09 -20.80 -7.52
N LYS A 295 -0.15 -20.80 -7.01
CA LYS A 295 -1.29 -20.17 -7.68
C LYS A 295 -1.22 -18.64 -7.71
N MET A 296 -0.57 -18.03 -6.72
CA MET A 296 -0.35 -16.58 -6.67
C MET A 296 0.83 -16.15 -7.54
N LEU A 297 1.94 -16.90 -7.50
CA LEU A 297 3.15 -16.65 -8.27
C LEU A 297 3.12 -17.39 -9.62
N THR A 298 2.03 -17.25 -10.34
CA THR A 298 1.85 -17.75 -11.69
C THR A 298 2.23 -16.67 -12.68
N PHE A 299 3.10 -16.98 -13.64
CA PHE A 299 3.63 -16.02 -14.61
C PHE A 299 2.51 -15.38 -15.43
N ASN A 300 1.60 -16.20 -15.98
CA ASN A 300 0.48 -15.72 -16.78
C ASN A 300 -0.60 -15.11 -15.88
N PRO A 301 -0.87 -13.79 -15.98
CA PRO A 301 -1.86 -13.12 -15.14
C PRO A 301 -3.29 -13.67 -15.31
N ASN A 302 -3.60 -14.22 -16.47
CA ASN A 302 -4.92 -14.82 -16.75
C ASN A 302 -5.13 -16.16 -16.03
N LYS A 303 -4.05 -16.85 -15.66
CA LYS A 303 -4.06 -18.12 -14.92
C LYS A 303 -3.84 -17.94 -13.42
N ARG A 304 -3.43 -16.73 -12.99
CA ARG A 304 -3.19 -16.41 -11.59
C ARG A 304 -4.49 -16.42 -10.80
N ILE A 305 -4.46 -16.96 -9.60
CA ILE A 305 -5.64 -17.04 -8.72
C ILE A 305 -6.19 -15.64 -8.44
N VAL A 306 -7.52 -15.50 -8.36
CA VAL A 306 -8.20 -14.27 -7.94
C VAL A 306 -8.38 -14.24 -6.42
N VAL A 307 -8.66 -13.07 -5.87
CA VAL A 307 -8.69 -12.87 -4.39
C VAL A 307 -9.75 -13.74 -3.72
N GLU A 308 -10.93 -13.88 -4.32
CA GLU A 308 -12.03 -14.69 -3.77
C GLU A 308 -11.65 -16.16 -3.67
N ASP A 309 -11.02 -16.70 -4.71
CA ASP A 309 -10.56 -18.08 -4.74
C ASP A 309 -9.38 -18.32 -3.79
N ALA A 310 -8.51 -17.33 -3.64
CA ALA A 310 -7.41 -17.39 -2.67
C ALA A 310 -7.93 -17.47 -1.24
N LEU A 311 -8.95 -16.69 -0.90
CA LEU A 311 -9.62 -16.75 0.41
C LEU A 311 -10.25 -18.12 0.68
N ALA A 312 -10.81 -18.75 -0.36
CA ALA A 312 -11.43 -20.06 -0.29
C ALA A 312 -10.43 -21.22 -0.32
N HIS A 313 -9.13 -20.94 -0.49
CA HIS A 313 -8.10 -21.96 -0.55
C HIS A 313 -7.99 -22.75 0.78
N PRO A 314 -7.74 -24.07 0.75
CA PRO A 314 -7.64 -24.91 1.96
C PRO A 314 -6.66 -24.41 3.02
N TYR A 315 -5.59 -23.70 2.63
CA TYR A 315 -4.66 -23.11 3.59
C TYR A 315 -5.33 -22.16 4.57
N LEU A 316 -6.39 -21.44 4.12
CA LEU A 316 -7.11 -20.45 4.91
C LEU A 316 -8.45 -20.96 5.47
N GLU A 317 -8.74 -22.25 5.40
CA GLU A 317 -10.04 -22.81 5.81
C GLU A 317 -10.43 -22.47 7.25
N GLN A 318 -9.45 -22.30 8.13
CA GLN A 318 -9.65 -21.93 9.53
C GLN A 318 -10.33 -20.57 9.70
N TYR A 319 -10.11 -19.65 8.78
CA TYR A 319 -10.58 -18.25 8.85
C TYR A 319 -11.66 -17.93 7.82
N TYR A 320 -11.70 -18.65 6.71
CA TYR A 320 -12.57 -18.36 5.58
C TYR A 320 -14.04 -18.29 5.98
N ASP A 321 -14.64 -17.11 5.81
CA ASP A 321 -16.06 -16.87 6.04
C ASP A 321 -16.55 -15.77 5.08
N PRO A 322 -17.13 -16.13 3.92
CA PRO A 322 -17.59 -15.14 2.94
C PRO A 322 -18.61 -14.13 3.47
N ALA A 323 -19.39 -14.51 4.49
CA ALA A 323 -20.38 -13.62 5.10
C ALA A 323 -19.74 -12.53 5.96
N ASP A 324 -18.50 -12.75 6.43
CA ASP A 324 -17.71 -11.79 7.21
C ASP A 324 -16.53 -11.21 6.40
N GLU A 325 -16.63 -11.24 5.08
CA GLU A 325 -15.64 -10.67 4.16
C GLU A 325 -16.34 -9.62 3.28
N PRO A 326 -16.54 -8.39 3.82
CA PRO A 326 -17.34 -7.38 3.16
C PRO A 326 -16.72 -6.87 1.87
N VAL A 327 -17.58 -6.43 0.98
CA VAL A 327 -17.22 -5.78 -0.29
C VAL A 327 -17.66 -4.32 -0.26
N ALA A 328 -17.10 -3.49 -1.15
CA ALA A 328 -17.49 -2.11 -1.28
C ALA A 328 -18.94 -2.01 -1.80
N GLU A 329 -19.70 -1.05 -1.30
CA GLU A 329 -21.08 -0.82 -1.72
C GLU A 329 -21.16 -0.36 -3.18
N GLU A 330 -20.22 0.50 -3.58
CA GLU A 330 -20.12 1.02 -4.93
C GLU A 330 -18.68 1.00 -5.43
N PRO A 331 -18.45 0.80 -6.74
CA PRO A 331 -17.14 0.94 -7.33
C PRO A 331 -16.61 2.37 -7.17
N PHE A 332 -15.33 2.49 -6.92
CA PHE A 332 -14.65 3.77 -6.86
C PHE A 332 -14.47 4.34 -8.27
N LYS A 333 -14.69 5.64 -8.43
CA LYS A 333 -14.48 6.38 -9.67
C LYS A 333 -13.74 7.66 -9.37
N PHE A 334 -12.74 8.00 -10.19
CA PHE A 334 -12.21 9.34 -10.24
C PHE A 334 -13.00 10.13 -11.28
N ASP A 335 -13.43 11.34 -10.91
CA ASP A 335 -14.22 12.21 -11.80
C ASP A 335 -13.37 12.75 -12.96
N MET A 336 -12.03 12.69 -12.83
CA MET A 336 -11.08 13.14 -13.84
C MET A 336 -9.73 12.46 -13.65
N GLU A 337 -8.91 12.50 -14.69
CA GLU A 337 -7.53 12.06 -14.63
C GLU A 337 -6.70 13.04 -13.77
N LEU A 338 -6.08 12.52 -12.70
CA LEU A 338 -5.30 13.33 -11.75
C LEU A 338 -3.86 13.53 -12.20
N ASP A 339 -3.38 12.72 -13.12
CA ASP A 339 -1.97 12.67 -13.50
C ASP A 339 -1.51 13.86 -14.33
N ASP A 340 -2.43 14.51 -15.04
CA ASP A 340 -2.14 15.64 -15.91
C ASP A 340 -2.42 17.00 -15.26
N LEU A 341 -2.82 17.04 -14.00
CA LEU A 341 -3.18 18.28 -13.32
C LEU A 341 -1.95 19.04 -12.79
N PRO A 342 -1.91 20.37 -12.91
CA PRO A 342 -0.87 21.20 -12.29
C PRO A 342 -0.92 21.10 -10.76
N LYS A 343 0.22 21.33 -10.11
CA LYS A 343 0.30 21.27 -8.63
C LYS A 343 -0.62 22.25 -7.91
N GLU A 344 -0.89 23.40 -8.50
CA GLU A 344 -1.80 24.41 -7.95
C GLU A 344 -3.25 23.92 -7.94
N VAL A 345 -3.68 23.22 -9.00
CA VAL A 345 -5.00 22.60 -9.09
C VAL A 345 -5.12 21.43 -8.13
N LEU A 346 -4.07 20.61 -8.01
CA LEU A 346 -4.03 19.51 -7.04
C LEU A 346 -4.12 20.03 -5.61
N LYS A 347 -3.44 21.13 -5.28
CA LYS A 347 -3.54 21.77 -3.96
C LYS A 347 -4.97 22.20 -3.66
N GLN A 348 -5.66 22.79 -4.64
CA GLN A 348 -7.07 23.17 -4.52
C GLN A 348 -7.95 21.97 -4.22
N TYR A 349 -7.78 20.86 -4.94
CA TYR A 349 -8.55 19.64 -4.72
C TYR A 349 -8.26 18.99 -3.37
N ILE A 350 -7.01 19.01 -2.91
CA ILE A 350 -6.66 18.53 -1.57
C ILE A 350 -7.38 19.37 -0.51
N PHE A 351 -7.38 20.69 -0.66
CA PHE A 351 -8.10 21.58 0.25
C PHE A 351 -9.60 21.28 0.30
N GLU A 352 -10.22 21.10 -0.87
CA GLU A 352 -11.65 20.77 -0.98
C GLU A 352 -11.99 19.40 -0.34
N GLU A 353 -11.15 18.38 -0.55
CA GLU A 353 -11.33 17.05 0.06
C GLU A 353 -11.21 17.12 1.59
N THR A 354 -10.27 17.89 2.11
CA THR A 354 -10.14 18.08 3.57
C THR A 354 -11.35 18.80 4.16
N LEU A 355 -11.90 19.77 3.44
CA LEU A 355 -13.10 20.50 3.85
C LEU A 355 -14.34 19.58 3.84
N LEU A 356 -14.48 18.75 2.80
CA LEU A 356 -15.56 17.77 2.71
C LEU A 356 -15.49 16.75 3.86
N PHE A 357 -14.30 16.26 4.17
CA PHE A 357 -14.08 15.36 5.28
C PHE A 357 -14.52 15.97 6.61
N GLN A 358 -14.13 17.21 6.87
CA GLN A 358 -14.48 17.91 8.11
C GLN A 358 -16.00 18.12 8.27
N LYS A 359 -16.69 18.47 7.18
CA LYS A 359 -18.16 18.62 7.19
C LYS A 359 -18.85 17.29 7.50
N ASN A 360 -18.49 16.23 6.83
CA ASN A 360 -19.10 14.91 7.03
C ASN A 360 -18.90 14.37 8.46
N HIS A 361 -17.81 14.75 9.11
CA HIS A 361 -17.54 14.34 10.49
C HIS A 361 -18.26 15.19 11.53
N GLN A 362 -18.54 16.46 11.22
CA GLN A 362 -19.35 17.32 12.08
C GLN A 362 -20.83 16.89 12.06
N ASP A 363 -21.36 16.54 10.90
CA ASP A 363 -22.75 16.09 10.75
C ASP A 363 -23.01 14.73 11.43
N ASN A 364 -22.01 13.86 11.51
CA ASN A 364 -22.13 12.58 12.19
C ASN A 364 -21.94 12.67 13.72
N ALA A 365 -21.51 13.82 14.24
CA ALA A 365 -21.31 14.06 15.67
C ALA A 365 -22.49 14.75 16.35
N MET A 366 -23.51 15.17 15.59
CA MET A 366 -24.79 15.68 16.05
C MET A 366 -25.83 14.56 16.10
#